data_bd268c656170a885b265ddbedceeca17
#
_entry.id   bd268c656170a885b265ddbedceeca17
#
_cell.length_a   1.000
_cell.length_b   1.000
_cell.length_c   1.000
_cell.angle_alpha   90.00
_cell.angle_beta   90.00
_cell.angle_gamma   90.00
#
_symmetry.space_group_name_H-M   'P 1'
#
loop_
_entity.id
_entity.type
_entity.pdbx_description
1 polymer ?
#
loop_
_entity_poly.entity_id
_entity_poly.type
_entity_poly.pdbx_seq_one_letter_code
_entity_poly.pdbx_strand_id
1 'polypeptide(L)'
;MGFILFIITLRLYFLSVISYEDYSFQATQNIMRTEILTPARGQILDRNNKPLAANDLGYSISLNPYLGKKANIPILEAELEDIVRMFPYLNLEELKNEYMKNYSSYNHSYITIVPFISYEDMNRAYTALTQSDNIRISNASKRYYPNNSLASHVIGYIGAATKEDIENNITSKYTGLIGKTGLENYYNDFLQGELGYIKTKVNVLNRPVELLDEMKANKRYDMVLGIDIDLQKELDKEFESKAGSAIVMDVNSGEILAAGSYPEYNLNDFIGGISEAKWNELVNNLDNPFINKIINGIYPPGSVIKMGVGLSFLEFADINEYTVIDTPPYYEFGGRKFRDWTPKGHTNADLIKALRQSVDVYFYKLSHKIGIENMASTLKTMGFGEVTGVDLPNESKGILPTPSWKLGNRGEPWFIGDTIISSIGQGLFLSTPIQIARYTALLATSTLPTPHFVKKLGDKTSSFPPKDVLNDFQKSKLQAIRLGMYQACNSVDGTAYSAVLGSPVKLACKTGTAQVVGIPQDIKDRVREKDMEYLHRSHSWITAFLPFKNPKYAVTIIVEHGGSASKATGPILVSIVKKLHALGYIN
;
A
#
# COMPACT_ATOMS: atom_id res chain seq x y z
N MET A 1 -17.58 -44.08 66.42
CA MET A 1 -17.83 -44.68 65.10
C MET A 1 -18.97 -43.99 64.32
N GLY A 2 -20.18 -43.78 64.92
CA GLY A 2 -21.31 -43.13 64.23
C GLY A 2 -21.09 -41.71 63.69
N PHE A 3 -20.32 -40.86 64.40
CA PHE A 3 -20.03 -39.51 63.98
C PHE A 3 -19.14 -39.44 62.71
N ILE A 4 -18.17 -40.34 62.63
CA ILE A 4 -17.29 -40.43 61.42
C ILE A 4 -18.11 -40.92 60.22
N LEU A 5 -18.98 -41.90 60.42
CA LEU A 5 -19.87 -42.39 59.35
C LEU A 5 -20.83 -41.28 58.85
N PHE A 6 -21.33 -40.45 59.74
CA PHE A 6 -22.21 -39.34 59.44
C PHE A 6 -21.47 -38.29 58.59
N ILE A 7 -20.22 -37.93 58.92
CA ILE A 7 -19.39 -36.96 58.12
C ILE A 7 -19.13 -37.53 56.74
N ILE A 8 -18.78 -38.80 56.59
CA ILE A 8 -18.55 -39.47 55.31
C ILE A 8 -19.83 -39.47 54.46
N THR A 9 -20.96 -39.77 55.03
CA THR A 9 -22.29 -39.79 54.37
C THR A 9 -22.64 -38.35 53.87
N LEU A 10 -22.44 -37.36 54.71
CA LEU A 10 -22.70 -35.98 54.41
C LEU A 10 -21.75 -35.50 53.25
N ARG A 11 -20.50 -35.92 53.27
CA ARG A 11 -19.54 -35.63 52.19
C ARG A 11 -19.87 -36.33 50.89
N LEU A 12 -20.31 -37.61 50.97
CA LEU A 12 -20.79 -38.35 49.82
C LEU A 12 -22.03 -37.69 49.20
N TYR A 13 -23.00 -37.30 50.05
CA TYR A 13 -24.20 -36.59 49.61
C TYR A 13 -23.84 -35.26 48.92
N PHE A 14 -22.94 -34.48 49.48
CA PHE A 14 -22.45 -33.25 48.90
C PHE A 14 -21.83 -33.49 47.53
N LEU A 15 -20.92 -34.46 47.37
CA LEU A 15 -20.24 -34.77 46.11
C LEU A 15 -21.18 -35.40 45.09
N SER A 16 -22.11 -36.28 45.49
CA SER A 16 -22.93 -37.07 44.57
C SER A 16 -24.24 -36.39 44.18
N VAL A 17 -24.73 -35.44 44.99
CA VAL A 17 -26.03 -34.79 44.77
C VAL A 17 -25.85 -33.28 44.56
N ILE A 18 -25.20 -32.59 45.49
CA ILE A 18 -25.13 -31.14 45.44
C ILE A 18 -24.14 -30.67 44.37
N SER A 19 -22.97 -31.30 44.28
CA SER A 19 -21.91 -30.92 43.33
C SER A 19 -21.87 -31.85 42.10
N TYR A 20 -22.86 -32.68 41.88
CA TYR A 20 -22.89 -33.63 40.76
C TYR A 20 -22.77 -32.95 39.40
N GLU A 21 -23.54 -31.91 39.17
CA GLU A 21 -23.53 -31.18 37.89
C GLU A 21 -22.17 -30.58 37.63
N ASP A 22 -21.55 -29.94 38.63
CA ASP A 22 -20.22 -29.32 38.50
C ASP A 22 -19.13 -30.37 38.22
N TYR A 23 -19.11 -31.47 38.98
CA TYR A 23 -18.12 -32.53 38.78
C TYR A 23 -18.40 -33.34 37.51
N SER A 24 -19.63 -33.53 37.11
CA SER A 24 -20.03 -34.17 35.87
C SER A 24 -19.60 -33.28 34.67
N PHE A 25 -19.81 -31.98 34.78
CA PHE A 25 -19.37 -31.02 33.78
C PHE A 25 -17.83 -31.02 33.65
N GLN A 26 -17.09 -30.94 34.76
CA GLN A 26 -15.62 -31.02 34.77
C GLN A 26 -15.10 -32.35 34.20
N ALA A 27 -15.74 -33.48 34.58
CA ALA A 27 -15.38 -34.78 34.02
C ALA A 27 -15.64 -34.85 32.52
N THR A 28 -16.74 -34.26 32.03
CA THR A 28 -17.08 -34.19 30.62
C THR A 28 -16.09 -33.31 29.85
N GLN A 29 -15.71 -32.18 30.42
CA GLN A 29 -14.68 -31.31 29.85
C GLN A 29 -13.31 -32.01 29.69
N ASN A 30 -12.94 -32.86 30.68
CA ASN A 30 -11.69 -33.64 30.65
C ASN A 30 -11.69 -34.77 29.61
N ILE A 31 -12.85 -35.13 29.04
CA ILE A 31 -13.00 -36.18 28.02
C ILE A 31 -13.22 -35.59 26.64
N MET A 32 -13.42 -34.27 26.54
CA MET A 32 -13.61 -33.58 25.28
C MET A 32 -12.31 -32.90 24.79
N ARG A 33 -12.01 -33.09 23.54
CA ARG A 33 -10.91 -32.37 22.84
C ARG A 33 -11.49 -31.53 21.73
N THR A 34 -11.10 -30.26 21.72
CA THR A 34 -11.40 -29.35 20.60
C THR A 34 -10.12 -29.10 19.83
N GLU A 35 -10.15 -29.43 18.56
CA GLU A 35 -9.10 -29.11 17.62
C GLU A 35 -9.56 -27.95 16.73
N ILE A 36 -8.76 -26.89 16.65
CA ILE A 36 -9.07 -25.72 15.82
C ILE A 36 -8.54 -25.99 14.42
N LEU A 37 -9.39 -25.76 13.43
CA LEU A 37 -9.05 -25.82 12.02
C LEU A 37 -8.78 -24.42 11.50
N THR A 38 -7.60 -24.21 10.92
CA THR A 38 -7.23 -22.92 10.33
C THR A 38 -7.69 -22.84 8.87
N PRO A 39 -8.30 -21.72 8.44
CA PRO A 39 -8.72 -21.53 7.06
C PRO A 39 -7.51 -21.22 6.15
N ALA A 40 -7.64 -21.54 4.88
CA ALA A 40 -6.77 -20.96 3.87
C ALA A 40 -7.08 -19.46 3.71
N ARG A 41 -6.04 -18.63 3.59
CA ARG A 41 -6.19 -17.19 3.39
C ARG A 41 -6.79 -16.90 2.01
N GLY A 42 -7.66 -15.90 1.88
CA GLY A 42 -8.23 -15.45 0.61
C GLY A 42 -7.14 -15.05 -0.39
N GLN A 43 -7.34 -15.32 -1.67
CA GLN A 43 -6.43 -14.90 -2.72
C GLN A 43 -6.62 -13.41 -3.04
N ILE A 44 -5.56 -12.77 -3.55
CA ILE A 44 -5.63 -11.44 -4.14
C ILE A 44 -5.41 -11.62 -5.64
N LEU A 45 -6.37 -11.17 -6.43
CA LEU A 45 -6.41 -11.35 -7.88
C LEU A 45 -6.36 -9.98 -8.57
N ASP A 46 -5.79 -9.93 -9.76
CA ASP A 46 -5.91 -8.77 -10.63
C ASP A 46 -7.34 -8.65 -11.20
N ARG A 47 -7.63 -7.59 -11.94
CA ARG A 47 -8.94 -7.35 -12.56
C ARG A 47 -9.41 -8.43 -13.54
N ASN A 48 -8.46 -9.24 -14.05
CA ASN A 48 -8.65 -10.33 -15.00
C ASN A 48 -8.59 -11.71 -14.32
N ASN A 49 -8.66 -11.75 -12.97
CA ASN A 49 -8.56 -12.93 -12.11
C ASN A 49 -7.20 -13.66 -12.19
N LYS A 50 -6.13 -12.98 -12.60
CA LYS A 50 -4.77 -13.51 -12.49
C LYS A 50 -4.27 -13.35 -11.04
N PRO A 51 -3.61 -14.37 -10.43
CA PRO A 51 -3.21 -14.29 -9.04
C PRO A 51 -2.04 -13.30 -8.81
N LEU A 52 -2.22 -12.41 -7.83
CA LEU A 52 -1.21 -11.50 -7.29
C LEU A 52 -0.67 -12.00 -5.94
N ALA A 53 -1.54 -12.60 -5.13
CA ALA A 53 -1.17 -13.34 -3.94
C ALA A 53 -2.05 -14.59 -3.84
N ALA A 54 -1.40 -15.75 -3.71
CA ALA A 54 -2.04 -17.05 -3.73
C ALA A 54 -1.54 -17.93 -2.58
N ASN A 55 -2.06 -19.16 -2.48
CA ASN A 55 -1.62 -20.12 -1.49
C ASN A 55 -1.19 -21.40 -2.19
N ASP A 56 0.02 -21.87 -1.88
CA ASP A 56 0.42 -23.23 -2.16
C ASP A 56 -0.28 -24.16 -1.19
N LEU A 57 -0.86 -25.20 -1.70
CA LEU A 57 -1.49 -26.25 -0.90
C LEU A 57 -0.48 -27.39 -0.66
N GLY A 58 -0.46 -27.89 0.54
CA GLY A 58 0.46 -28.93 0.96
C GLY A 58 0.02 -29.54 2.29
N TYR A 59 0.98 -30.03 3.03
CA TYR A 59 0.77 -30.71 4.29
C TYR A 59 1.70 -30.21 5.38
N SER A 60 1.25 -30.28 6.62
CA SER A 60 2.06 -30.12 7.81
C SER A 60 2.32 -31.48 8.46
N ILE A 61 3.46 -31.62 9.14
CA ILE A 61 3.80 -32.78 9.95
C ILE A 61 3.81 -32.36 11.42
N SER A 62 3.04 -33.11 12.22
CA SER A 62 2.96 -32.92 13.66
C SER A 62 3.27 -34.24 14.38
N LEU A 63 3.92 -34.14 15.54
CA LEU A 63 4.27 -35.28 16.36
C LEU A 63 3.41 -35.36 17.62
N ASN A 64 3.23 -36.60 18.11
CA ASN A 64 2.55 -36.90 19.34
C ASN A 64 3.15 -36.11 20.52
N PRO A 65 2.35 -35.41 21.36
CA PRO A 65 2.83 -34.56 22.44
C PRO A 65 3.56 -35.31 23.55
N TYR A 66 3.41 -36.63 23.65
CA TYR A 66 4.00 -37.42 24.73
C TYR A 66 5.43 -37.88 24.45
N LEU A 67 5.98 -37.65 23.25
CA LEU A 67 7.34 -38.05 22.89
C LEU A 67 8.44 -37.26 23.63
N GLY A 68 8.13 -36.07 24.17
CA GLY A 68 9.05 -35.25 24.95
C GLY A 68 9.29 -35.77 26.38
N LYS A 69 8.59 -36.83 26.85
CA LYS A 69 8.88 -37.47 28.12
C LYS A 69 10.24 -38.20 28.05
N LYS A 70 11.04 -38.12 29.12
CA LYS A 70 12.40 -38.67 29.18
C LYS A 70 12.49 -40.12 28.69
N ALA A 71 11.50 -40.96 29.00
CA ALA A 71 11.44 -42.35 28.55
C ALA A 71 11.20 -42.52 27.04
N ASN A 72 10.61 -41.53 26.38
CA ASN A 72 10.18 -41.58 24.97
C ASN A 72 11.13 -40.80 24.02
N ILE A 73 12.17 -40.15 24.54
CA ILE A 73 13.14 -39.41 23.72
C ILE A 73 13.76 -40.26 22.61
N PRO A 74 14.14 -41.55 22.84
CA PRO A 74 14.63 -42.39 21.75
C PRO A 74 13.62 -42.61 20.63
N ILE A 75 12.31 -42.64 20.95
CA ILE A 75 11.24 -42.74 19.95
C ILE A 75 11.11 -41.43 19.17
N LEU A 76 11.19 -40.30 19.87
CA LEU A 76 11.19 -38.98 19.22
C LEU A 76 12.33 -38.87 18.20
N GLU A 77 13.55 -39.25 18.60
CA GLU A 77 14.75 -39.21 17.73
C GLU A 77 14.57 -40.10 16.51
N ALA A 78 14.06 -41.31 16.66
CA ALA A 78 13.79 -42.21 15.54
C ALA A 78 12.77 -41.64 14.54
N GLU A 79 11.65 -41.06 15.05
CA GLU A 79 10.65 -40.44 14.18
C GLU A 79 11.22 -39.24 13.43
N LEU A 80 12.06 -38.42 14.09
CA LEU A 80 12.71 -37.26 13.44
C LEU A 80 13.74 -37.69 12.40
N GLU A 81 14.51 -38.75 12.65
CA GLU A 81 15.44 -39.31 11.67
C GLU A 81 14.73 -39.85 10.44
N ASP A 82 13.57 -40.53 10.63
CA ASP A 82 12.74 -41.01 9.54
C ASP A 82 12.20 -39.85 8.68
N ILE A 83 11.74 -38.76 9.30
CA ILE A 83 11.28 -37.57 8.60
C ILE A 83 12.41 -36.93 7.80
N VAL A 84 13.59 -36.73 8.39
CA VAL A 84 14.75 -36.13 7.69
C VAL A 84 15.25 -37.05 6.56
N ARG A 85 15.20 -38.37 6.72
CA ARG A 85 15.54 -39.32 5.64
C ARG A 85 14.61 -39.17 4.42
N MET A 86 13.31 -38.87 4.64
CA MET A 86 12.34 -38.65 3.57
C MET A 86 12.43 -37.23 2.98
N PHE A 87 12.84 -36.26 3.79
CA PHE A 87 12.98 -34.86 3.40
C PHE A 87 14.39 -34.33 3.74
N PRO A 88 15.41 -34.63 2.94
CA PRO A 88 16.82 -34.35 3.25
C PRO A 88 17.18 -32.88 3.38
N TYR A 89 16.28 -31.98 2.99
CA TYR A 89 16.44 -30.52 3.15
C TYR A 89 16.04 -30.02 4.55
N LEU A 90 15.45 -30.89 5.40
CA LEU A 90 15.11 -30.57 6.78
C LEU A 90 16.33 -30.87 7.71
N ASN A 91 16.47 -30.08 8.75
CA ASN A 91 17.56 -30.22 9.74
C ASN A 91 17.03 -30.93 11.01
N LEU A 92 17.66 -32.03 11.39
CA LEU A 92 17.28 -32.84 12.56
C LEU A 92 17.25 -32.04 13.87
N GLU A 93 18.30 -31.24 14.11
CA GLU A 93 18.41 -30.45 15.33
C GLU A 93 17.36 -29.32 15.38
N GLU A 94 17.07 -28.70 14.25
CA GLU A 94 16.03 -27.68 14.18
C GLU A 94 14.65 -28.28 14.49
N LEU A 95 14.31 -29.42 13.92
CA LEU A 95 13.05 -30.12 14.19
C LEU A 95 12.93 -30.54 15.65
N LYS A 96 14.04 -31.06 16.25
CA LYS A 96 14.06 -31.43 17.65
C LYS A 96 13.87 -30.21 18.56
N ASN A 97 14.55 -29.12 18.26
CA ASN A 97 14.40 -27.86 18.99
C ASN A 97 12.98 -27.29 18.89
N GLU A 98 12.36 -27.31 17.69
CA GLU A 98 10.98 -26.86 17.51
C GLU A 98 9.99 -27.73 18.29
N TYR A 99 10.18 -29.05 18.29
CA TYR A 99 9.37 -29.94 19.12
C TYR A 99 9.54 -29.63 20.61
N MET A 100 10.78 -29.53 21.12
CA MET A 100 11.07 -29.32 22.55
C MET A 100 10.63 -27.94 23.05
N LYS A 101 10.68 -26.91 22.20
CA LYS A 101 10.20 -25.55 22.49
C LYS A 101 8.67 -25.53 22.74
N ASN A 102 7.94 -26.34 22.02
CA ASN A 102 6.47 -26.41 22.11
C ASN A 102 5.97 -27.55 23.03
N TYR A 103 6.90 -28.36 23.55
CA TYR A 103 6.59 -29.45 24.46
C TYR A 103 6.20 -28.95 25.85
N SER A 104 5.11 -29.49 26.38
CA SER A 104 4.71 -29.35 27.79
C SER A 104 4.05 -30.63 28.27
N SER A 105 4.28 -31.02 29.51
CA SER A 105 3.64 -32.19 30.11
C SER A 105 2.10 -32.07 30.19
N TYR A 106 1.59 -30.86 30.07
CA TYR A 106 0.15 -30.54 30.08
C TYR A 106 -0.40 -30.33 28.65
N ASN A 107 0.45 -30.37 27.64
CA ASN A 107 0.01 -30.28 26.26
C ASN A 107 -0.43 -31.68 25.79
N HIS A 108 -1.69 -31.79 25.41
CA HIS A 108 -2.28 -33.00 24.86
C HIS A 108 -2.53 -32.94 23.37
N SER A 109 -2.13 -31.84 22.71
CA SER A 109 -2.27 -31.63 21.27
C SER A 109 -1.00 -32.00 20.53
N TYR A 110 -1.13 -32.52 19.30
CA TYR A 110 0.01 -32.77 18.44
C TYR A 110 0.83 -31.49 18.23
N ILE A 111 2.15 -31.64 18.24
CA ILE A 111 3.09 -30.54 18.08
C ILE A 111 3.55 -30.48 16.62
N THR A 112 3.21 -29.41 15.93
CA THR A 112 3.64 -29.22 14.54
C THR A 112 5.13 -28.88 14.50
N ILE A 113 5.90 -29.72 13.80
CA ILE A 113 7.36 -29.57 13.64
C ILE A 113 7.73 -29.12 12.23
N VAL A 114 6.92 -29.47 11.23
CA VAL A 114 7.07 -28.99 9.86
C VAL A 114 5.77 -28.33 9.44
N PRO A 115 5.72 -27.00 9.34
CA PRO A 115 4.47 -26.27 9.08
C PRO A 115 3.98 -26.43 7.64
N PHE A 116 4.87 -26.74 6.69
CA PHE A 116 4.51 -26.91 5.29
C PHE A 116 5.48 -27.83 4.54
N ILE A 117 4.92 -28.80 3.83
CA ILE A 117 5.59 -29.63 2.82
C ILE A 117 4.72 -29.60 1.56
N SER A 118 5.34 -29.47 0.40
CA SER A 118 4.63 -29.45 -0.88
C SER A 118 3.86 -30.74 -1.13
N TYR A 119 2.80 -30.67 -1.93
CA TYR A 119 2.05 -31.85 -2.33
C TYR A 119 2.94 -32.88 -3.05
N GLU A 120 3.87 -32.43 -3.89
CA GLU A 120 4.78 -33.31 -4.62
C GLU A 120 5.74 -34.06 -3.71
N ASP A 121 6.36 -33.39 -2.73
CA ASP A 121 7.27 -34.00 -1.79
C ASP A 121 6.52 -34.97 -0.87
N MET A 122 5.36 -34.57 -0.35
CA MET A 122 4.56 -35.41 0.53
C MET A 122 4.07 -36.69 -0.16
N ASN A 123 3.70 -36.64 -1.45
CA ASN A 123 3.22 -37.80 -2.18
C ASN A 123 4.20 -38.99 -2.13
N ARG A 124 5.50 -38.73 -2.05
CA ARG A 124 6.54 -39.77 -1.97
C ARG A 124 6.67 -40.38 -0.58
N ALA A 125 6.34 -39.61 0.44
CA ALA A 125 6.55 -39.98 1.84
C ALA A 125 5.25 -40.37 2.57
N TYR A 126 4.08 -40.01 2.04
CA TYR A 126 2.79 -40.09 2.73
C TYR A 126 2.52 -41.47 3.31
N THR A 127 2.65 -42.52 2.50
CA THR A 127 2.37 -43.90 2.92
C THR A 127 3.28 -44.38 4.05
N ALA A 128 4.55 -43.98 4.01
CA ALA A 128 5.53 -44.37 5.03
C ALA A 128 5.26 -43.62 6.35
N LEU A 129 5.01 -42.32 6.29
CA LEU A 129 4.74 -41.51 7.47
C LEU A 129 3.43 -41.86 8.17
N THR A 130 2.41 -42.26 7.41
CA THR A 130 1.10 -42.67 7.99
C THR A 130 1.13 -44.03 8.66
N GLN A 131 2.23 -44.82 8.57
CA GLN A 131 2.41 -46.04 9.32
C GLN A 131 2.75 -45.81 10.80
N SER A 132 3.25 -44.63 11.15
CA SER A 132 3.54 -44.28 12.54
C SER A 132 2.33 -43.69 13.24
N ASP A 133 1.96 -44.27 14.37
CA ASP A 133 0.92 -43.71 15.28
C ASP A 133 1.37 -42.38 15.93
N ASN A 134 2.64 -42.02 15.87
CA ASN A 134 3.20 -40.81 16.44
C ASN A 134 3.19 -39.64 15.49
N ILE A 135 3.01 -39.87 14.21
CA ILE A 135 3.03 -38.84 13.16
C ILE A 135 1.58 -38.53 12.75
N ARG A 136 1.29 -37.26 12.66
CA ARG A 136 0.03 -36.75 12.11
C ARG A 136 0.34 -35.84 10.93
N ILE A 137 -0.27 -36.12 9.80
CA ILE A 137 -0.25 -35.29 8.60
C ILE A 137 -1.58 -34.55 8.51
N SER A 138 -1.52 -33.23 8.37
CA SER A 138 -2.69 -32.37 8.20
C SER A 138 -2.54 -31.49 6.99
N ASN A 139 -3.65 -31.07 6.37
CA ASN A 139 -3.63 -30.11 5.28
C ASN A 139 -3.03 -28.79 5.76
N ALA A 140 -2.15 -28.21 4.96
CA ALA A 140 -1.53 -26.92 5.22
C ALA A 140 -1.55 -26.05 3.97
N SER A 141 -1.43 -24.74 4.15
CA SER A 141 -1.29 -23.80 3.06
C SER A 141 -0.19 -22.79 3.36
N LYS A 142 0.60 -22.45 2.35
CA LYS A 142 1.66 -21.47 2.44
C LYS A 142 1.34 -20.32 1.49
N ARG A 143 1.33 -19.08 2.01
CA ARG A 143 1.16 -17.89 1.19
C ARG A 143 2.35 -17.74 0.25
N TYR A 144 2.10 -17.33 -1.01
CA TYR A 144 3.16 -16.94 -1.92
C TYR A 144 2.67 -15.86 -2.90
N TYR A 145 3.63 -15.12 -3.46
CA TYR A 145 3.38 -14.00 -4.36
C TYR A 145 3.98 -14.35 -5.73
N PRO A 146 3.14 -14.76 -6.72
CA PRO A 146 3.62 -15.33 -8.00
C PRO A 146 4.49 -14.36 -8.81
N ASN A 147 4.30 -13.06 -8.58
CA ASN A 147 4.99 -12.01 -9.32
C ASN A 147 6.10 -11.31 -8.51
N ASN A 148 6.55 -11.93 -7.41
CA ASN A 148 7.66 -11.48 -6.57
C ASN A 148 7.49 -10.05 -6.03
N SER A 149 8.08 -9.05 -6.72
CA SER A 149 8.10 -7.65 -6.29
C SER A 149 6.98 -6.80 -6.89
N LEU A 150 6.21 -7.32 -7.84
CA LEU A 150 5.19 -6.55 -8.56
C LEU A 150 4.17 -5.93 -7.61
N ALA A 151 4.06 -4.59 -7.64
CA ALA A 151 3.16 -3.81 -6.78
C ALA A 151 3.32 -4.13 -5.27
N SER A 152 4.55 -4.37 -4.80
CA SER A 152 4.83 -4.87 -3.46
C SER A 152 4.22 -4.03 -2.34
N HIS A 153 4.26 -2.70 -2.47
CA HIS A 153 3.70 -1.78 -1.49
C HIS A 153 2.17 -1.72 -1.48
N VAL A 154 1.54 -2.11 -2.59
CA VAL A 154 0.09 -2.19 -2.71
C VAL A 154 -0.41 -3.51 -2.16
N ILE A 155 0.14 -4.63 -2.65
CA ILE A 155 -0.26 -5.97 -2.21
C ILE A 155 0.10 -6.15 -0.73
N GLY A 156 1.33 -5.84 -0.36
CA GLY A 156 1.87 -6.09 0.97
C GLY A 156 2.19 -7.57 1.19
N TYR A 157 2.57 -7.91 2.42
CA TYR A 157 2.95 -9.28 2.79
C TYR A 157 2.37 -9.67 4.15
N ILE A 158 2.33 -10.98 4.38
CA ILE A 158 2.04 -11.55 5.69
C ILE A 158 3.33 -11.87 6.44
N GLY A 159 3.27 -11.81 7.75
CA GLY A 159 4.39 -12.17 8.62
C GLY A 159 3.93 -12.72 9.96
N ALA A 160 4.87 -13.09 10.83
CA ALA A 160 4.59 -13.60 12.15
C ALA A 160 3.76 -12.60 12.98
N ALA A 161 2.70 -13.08 13.62
CA ALA A 161 1.88 -12.29 14.52
C ALA A 161 2.67 -11.94 15.79
N THR A 162 2.59 -10.67 16.23
CA THR A 162 3.12 -10.22 17.51
C THR A 162 2.23 -10.65 18.66
N LYS A 163 2.66 -10.46 19.90
CA LYS A 163 1.81 -10.72 21.08
C LYS A 163 0.53 -9.90 21.04
N GLU A 164 0.62 -8.63 20.67
CA GLU A 164 -0.52 -7.74 20.53
C GLU A 164 -1.48 -8.18 19.41
N ASP A 165 -0.94 -8.62 18.27
CA ASP A 165 -1.75 -9.19 17.18
C ASP A 165 -2.53 -10.42 17.65
N ILE A 166 -1.90 -11.30 18.45
CA ILE A 166 -2.50 -12.52 18.99
C ILE A 166 -3.61 -12.21 20.01
N GLU A 167 -3.44 -11.19 20.83
CA GLU A 167 -4.44 -10.75 21.81
C GLU A 167 -5.67 -10.15 21.13
N ASN A 168 -5.47 -9.41 20.03
CA ASN A 168 -6.54 -8.69 19.32
C ASN A 168 -7.21 -9.50 18.21
N ASN A 169 -6.58 -10.57 17.71
CA ASN A 169 -7.08 -11.34 16.58
C ASN A 169 -7.01 -12.85 16.83
N ILE A 170 -8.18 -13.47 17.02
CA ILE A 170 -8.28 -14.89 17.35
C ILE A 170 -7.74 -15.80 16.23
N THR A 171 -7.92 -15.45 14.96
CA THR A 171 -7.42 -16.25 13.84
C THR A 171 -5.89 -16.22 13.81
N SER A 172 -5.27 -15.03 14.03
CA SER A 172 -3.82 -14.88 14.12
C SER A 172 -3.22 -15.67 15.29
N LYS A 173 -3.96 -15.85 16.38
CA LYS A 173 -3.52 -16.71 17.50
C LYS A 173 -3.28 -18.16 17.07
N TYR A 174 -4.10 -18.69 16.16
CA TYR A 174 -4.01 -20.10 15.72
C TYR A 174 -3.18 -20.27 14.45
N THR A 175 -3.18 -19.28 13.55
CA THR A 175 -2.35 -19.33 12.33
C THR A 175 -0.93 -18.89 12.56
N GLY A 176 -0.65 -18.10 13.61
CA GLY A 176 0.64 -17.46 13.86
C GLY A 176 0.97 -16.35 12.86
N LEU A 177 0.07 -16.00 11.94
CA LEU A 177 0.30 -15.09 10.81
C LEU A 177 -0.72 -13.96 10.79
N ILE A 178 -0.26 -12.80 10.29
CA ILE A 178 -1.10 -11.61 10.06
C ILE A 178 -0.58 -10.80 8.87
N GLY A 179 -1.45 -10.04 8.21
CA GLY A 179 -1.05 -9.06 7.20
C GLY A 179 -0.25 -7.92 7.82
N LYS A 180 0.95 -7.64 7.33
CA LYS A 180 1.87 -6.62 7.88
C LYS A 180 1.81 -5.29 7.15
N THR A 181 1.65 -5.29 5.84
CA THR A 181 1.65 -4.09 5.00
C THR A 181 0.61 -4.20 3.89
N GLY A 182 0.35 -3.10 3.18
CA GLY A 182 -0.49 -3.07 1.99
C GLY A 182 -1.92 -3.57 2.22
N LEU A 183 -2.50 -4.14 1.18
CA LEU A 183 -3.86 -4.71 1.20
C LEU A 183 -3.95 -5.97 2.09
N GLU A 184 -2.85 -6.72 2.23
CA GLU A 184 -2.75 -7.84 3.17
C GLU A 184 -3.01 -7.40 4.62
N ASN A 185 -2.58 -6.19 5.00
CA ASN A 185 -2.86 -5.61 6.30
C ASN A 185 -4.25 -4.96 6.34
N TYR A 186 -4.56 -4.08 5.38
CA TYR A 186 -5.79 -3.30 5.39
C TYR A 186 -7.06 -4.19 5.39
N TYR A 187 -7.02 -5.29 4.63
CA TYR A 187 -8.10 -6.27 4.54
C TYR A 187 -7.79 -7.58 5.28
N ASN A 188 -6.91 -7.53 6.30
CA ASN A 188 -6.51 -8.74 7.01
C ASN A 188 -7.69 -9.58 7.50
N ASP A 189 -8.66 -8.96 8.18
CA ASP A 189 -9.83 -9.64 8.75
C ASP A 189 -10.73 -10.27 7.69
N PHE A 190 -10.72 -9.70 6.49
CA PHE A 190 -11.44 -10.27 5.35
C PHE A 190 -10.68 -11.46 4.76
N LEU A 191 -9.36 -11.32 4.57
CA LEU A 191 -8.55 -12.33 3.90
C LEU A 191 -8.25 -13.56 4.76
N GLN A 192 -8.13 -13.41 6.07
CA GLN A 192 -7.70 -14.50 6.97
C GLN A 192 -8.73 -15.62 7.15
N GLY A 193 -10.00 -15.41 6.78
CA GLY A 193 -11.06 -16.41 6.89
C GLY A 193 -11.57 -16.60 8.32
N GLU A 194 -12.36 -17.66 8.50
CA GLU A 194 -13.00 -18.02 9.77
C GLU A 194 -12.51 -19.40 10.24
N LEU A 195 -12.15 -19.48 11.52
CA LEU A 195 -11.70 -20.73 12.12
C LEU A 195 -12.82 -21.77 12.12
N GLY A 196 -12.45 -23.01 11.87
CA GLY A 196 -13.29 -24.16 12.14
C GLY A 196 -12.85 -24.88 13.41
N TYR A 197 -13.56 -25.94 13.77
CA TYR A 197 -13.17 -26.83 14.87
C TYR A 197 -13.72 -28.24 14.68
N ILE A 198 -13.03 -29.20 15.30
CA ILE A 198 -13.50 -30.57 15.49
C ILE A 198 -13.53 -30.84 17.00
N LYS A 199 -14.69 -31.19 17.53
CA LYS A 199 -14.85 -31.62 18.91
C LYS A 199 -15.00 -33.13 18.97
N THR A 200 -14.08 -33.80 19.64
CA THR A 200 -14.07 -35.24 19.80
C THR A 200 -14.10 -35.63 21.27
N LYS A 201 -14.78 -36.70 21.57
CA LYS A 201 -14.65 -37.37 22.84
C LYS A 201 -13.42 -38.26 22.81
N VAL A 202 -12.58 -38.16 23.83
CA VAL A 202 -11.35 -38.96 23.94
C VAL A 202 -11.36 -39.86 25.14
N ASN A 203 -10.64 -40.99 25.06
CA ASN A 203 -10.45 -41.88 26.19
C ASN A 203 -9.27 -41.39 27.08
N VAL A 204 -9.00 -42.13 28.16
CA VAL A 204 -7.93 -41.84 29.12
C VAL A 204 -6.51 -41.81 28.49
N LEU A 205 -6.35 -42.36 27.30
CA LEU A 205 -5.12 -42.31 26.51
C LEU A 205 -5.14 -41.20 25.47
N ASN A 206 -6.11 -40.27 25.55
CA ASN A 206 -6.33 -39.17 24.60
C ASN A 206 -6.58 -39.63 23.14
N ARG A 207 -7.09 -40.85 22.95
CA ARG A 207 -7.47 -41.36 21.63
C ARG A 207 -8.91 -40.98 21.32
N PRO A 208 -9.23 -40.50 20.11
CA PRO A 208 -10.59 -40.17 19.68
C PRO A 208 -11.47 -41.43 19.76
N VAL A 209 -12.66 -41.29 20.38
CA VAL A 209 -13.64 -42.35 20.53
C VAL A 209 -14.91 -42.03 19.75
N GLU A 210 -15.30 -40.74 19.74
CA GLU A 210 -16.55 -40.29 19.16
C GLU A 210 -16.42 -38.85 18.67
N LEU A 211 -16.91 -38.56 17.46
CA LEU A 211 -17.05 -37.20 16.96
C LEU A 211 -18.31 -36.57 17.57
N LEU A 212 -18.14 -35.48 18.30
CA LEU A 212 -19.24 -34.79 18.98
C LEU A 212 -19.81 -33.64 18.12
N ASP A 213 -18.94 -32.87 17.50
CA ASP A 213 -19.32 -31.68 16.73
C ASP A 213 -18.19 -31.30 15.76
N GLU A 214 -18.55 -30.75 14.61
CA GLU A 214 -17.58 -30.28 13.59
C GLU A 214 -18.08 -29.03 12.92
N MET A 215 -17.22 -28.03 12.84
CA MET A 215 -17.40 -26.86 11.99
C MET A 215 -16.18 -26.71 11.09
N LYS A 216 -16.39 -26.77 9.78
CA LYS A 216 -15.30 -26.60 8.80
C LYS A 216 -14.76 -25.18 8.87
N ALA A 217 -13.44 -25.06 8.78
CA ALA A 217 -12.82 -23.75 8.54
C ALA A 217 -13.31 -23.18 7.20
N ASN A 218 -13.66 -21.92 7.20
CA ASN A 218 -14.21 -21.26 6.03
C ASN A 218 -13.23 -20.22 5.45
N LYS A 219 -12.73 -20.49 4.24
CA LYS A 219 -12.11 -19.46 3.41
C LYS A 219 -13.21 -18.48 3.03
N ARG A 220 -13.17 -17.24 3.56
CA ARG A 220 -14.25 -16.31 3.33
C ARG A 220 -14.43 -16.00 1.85
N TYR A 221 -13.50 -15.30 1.22
CA TYR A 221 -13.63 -14.90 -0.17
C TYR A 221 -12.28 -14.50 -0.76
N ASP A 222 -12.17 -14.50 -2.07
CA ASP A 222 -11.07 -13.89 -2.79
C ASP A 222 -11.35 -12.39 -3.01
N MET A 223 -10.30 -11.61 -3.16
CA MET A 223 -10.34 -10.18 -3.44
C MET A 223 -9.87 -9.93 -4.87
N VAL A 224 -10.68 -9.19 -5.65
CA VAL A 224 -10.31 -8.77 -7.00
C VAL A 224 -9.97 -7.29 -6.99
N LEU A 225 -8.79 -6.95 -7.47
CA LEU A 225 -8.31 -5.57 -7.57
C LEU A 225 -8.69 -4.92 -8.91
N GLY A 226 -8.63 -3.60 -8.95
CA GLY A 226 -8.63 -2.81 -10.18
C GLY A 226 -7.35 -2.94 -11.01
N ILE A 227 -6.26 -3.42 -10.39
CA ILE A 227 -4.96 -3.57 -11.03
C ILE A 227 -5.06 -4.50 -12.24
N ASP A 228 -4.48 -4.06 -13.37
CA ASP A 228 -4.17 -4.88 -14.53
C ASP A 228 -2.69 -5.26 -14.49
N ILE A 229 -2.41 -6.55 -14.35
CA ILE A 229 -1.04 -7.06 -14.19
C ILE A 229 -0.15 -6.75 -15.40
N ASP A 230 -0.72 -6.68 -16.60
CA ASP A 230 0.05 -6.42 -17.82
C ASP A 230 0.41 -4.93 -17.95
N LEU A 231 -0.44 -4.03 -17.41
CA LEU A 231 -0.14 -2.61 -17.27
C LEU A 231 0.87 -2.36 -16.14
N GLN A 232 0.71 -3.07 -15.01
CA GLN A 232 1.63 -2.98 -13.87
C GLN A 232 3.05 -3.40 -14.26
N LYS A 233 3.21 -4.49 -15.02
CA LYS A 233 4.51 -4.94 -15.52
C LYS A 233 5.21 -3.92 -16.41
N GLU A 234 4.44 -3.19 -17.25
CA GLU A 234 5.01 -2.11 -18.04
C GLU A 234 5.49 -0.96 -17.15
N LEU A 235 4.71 -0.65 -16.10
CA LEU A 235 5.07 0.38 -15.14
C LEU A 235 6.36 0.01 -14.37
N ASP A 236 6.46 -1.20 -13.87
CA ASP A 236 7.62 -1.70 -13.12
C ASP A 236 8.90 -1.65 -13.98
N LYS A 237 8.80 -2.08 -15.23
CA LYS A 237 9.89 -2.02 -16.21
C LYS A 237 10.43 -0.59 -16.40
N GLU A 238 9.57 0.40 -16.46
CA GLU A 238 9.97 1.81 -16.63
C GLU A 238 10.73 2.36 -15.41
N PHE A 239 10.59 1.72 -14.25
CA PHE A 239 11.21 2.10 -13.00
C PHE A 239 12.39 1.22 -12.55
N GLU A 240 12.82 0.21 -13.33
CA GLU A 240 13.91 -0.72 -12.93
C GLU A 240 15.17 -0.05 -12.35
N SER A 241 15.49 1.17 -12.80
CA SER A 241 16.67 1.91 -12.34
C SER A 241 16.35 3.30 -11.78
N LYS A 242 15.12 3.50 -11.32
CA LYS A 242 14.63 4.79 -10.85
C LYS A 242 13.90 4.64 -9.52
N ALA A 243 14.07 5.64 -8.65
CA ALA A 243 13.26 5.77 -7.45
C ALA A 243 12.07 6.71 -7.71
N GLY A 244 10.95 6.45 -7.06
CA GLY A 244 9.77 7.30 -7.18
C GLY A 244 8.45 6.55 -7.10
N SER A 245 7.42 7.09 -7.75
CA SER A 245 6.08 6.49 -7.77
C SER A 245 5.35 6.83 -9.04
N ALA A 246 4.48 5.92 -9.47
CA ALA A 246 3.53 6.20 -10.54
C ALA A 246 2.17 5.60 -10.25
N ILE A 247 1.10 6.25 -10.74
CA ILE A 247 -0.29 5.86 -10.50
C ILE A 247 -1.07 6.06 -11.78
N VAL A 248 -1.84 5.05 -12.16
CA VAL A 248 -2.83 5.09 -13.25
C VAL A 248 -4.21 4.85 -12.64
N MET A 249 -5.09 5.84 -12.70
CA MET A 249 -6.38 5.83 -12.01
C MET A 249 -7.51 6.20 -12.97
N ASP A 250 -8.63 5.48 -12.91
CA ASP A 250 -9.87 5.88 -13.59
C ASP A 250 -10.40 7.18 -12.99
N VAL A 251 -10.63 8.18 -13.84
CA VAL A 251 -10.99 9.53 -13.38
C VAL A 251 -12.41 9.64 -12.82
N ASN A 252 -13.28 8.70 -13.15
CA ASN A 252 -14.70 8.75 -12.74
C ASN A 252 -14.92 7.94 -11.44
N SER A 253 -14.36 6.74 -11.37
CA SER A 253 -14.55 5.84 -10.22
C SER A 253 -13.49 6.01 -9.13
N GLY A 254 -12.27 6.40 -9.49
CA GLY A 254 -11.11 6.35 -8.59
C GLY A 254 -10.43 4.97 -8.54
N GLU A 255 -10.90 3.98 -9.34
CA GLU A 255 -10.28 2.66 -9.43
C GLU A 255 -8.84 2.78 -9.96
N ILE A 256 -7.87 2.17 -9.26
CA ILE A 256 -6.47 2.21 -9.64
C ILE A 256 -6.12 0.98 -10.47
N LEU A 257 -5.67 1.23 -11.72
CA LEU A 257 -5.33 0.19 -12.69
C LEU A 257 -3.88 -0.26 -12.57
N ALA A 258 -2.98 0.62 -12.16
CA ALA A 258 -1.59 0.32 -11.85
C ALA A 258 -1.05 1.36 -10.88
N ALA A 259 -0.23 0.95 -9.93
CA ALA A 259 0.50 1.85 -9.06
C ALA A 259 1.75 1.16 -8.50
N GLY A 260 2.86 1.89 -8.42
CA GLY A 260 4.12 1.39 -7.88
C GLY A 260 4.83 2.42 -7.01
N SER A 261 5.59 1.91 -6.05
CA SER A 261 6.50 2.65 -5.18
C SER A 261 7.90 2.04 -5.32
N TYR A 262 8.81 2.76 -5.94
CA TYR A 262 10.09 2.24 -6.38
C TYR A 262 11.27 2.78 -5.57
N PRO A 263 12.27 1.93 -5.26
CA PRO A 263 12.39 0.52 -5.65
C PRO A 263 11.37 -0.36 -4.89
N GLU A 264 10.88 -1.38 -5.60
CA GLU A 264 10.07 -2.44 -4.99
C GLU A 264 10.95 -3.56 -4.42
N TYR A 265 10.38 -4.42 -3.58
CA TYR A 265 11.08 -5.55 -2.96
C TYR A 265 10.27 -6.85 -3.10
N ASN A 266 10.97 -7.99 -3.09
CA ASN A 266 10.32 -9.30 -3.23
C ASN A 266 9.53 -9.66 -1.98
N LEU A 267 8.21 -9.79 -2.13
CA LEU A 267 7.29 -10.12 -1.05
C LEU A 267 7.55 -11.51 -0.45
N ASN A 268 8.05 -12.46 -1.26
CA ASN A 268 8.35 -13.81 -0.80
C ASN A 268 9.52 -13.87 0.19
N ASP A 269 10.41 -12.86 0.20
CA ASP A 269 11.53 -12.80 1.15
C ASP A 269 11.05 -12.64 2.62
N PHE A 270 9.79 -12.19 2.82
CA PHE A 270 9.21 -11.98 4.15
C PHE A 270 8.43 -13.20 4.66
N ILE A 271 8.16 -14.19 3.81
CA ILE A 271 7.42 -15.39 4.20
C ILE A 271 8.35 -16.31 4.99
N GLY A 272 8.02 -16.51 6.26
CA GLY A 272 8.85 -17.31 7.18
C GLY A 272 10.03 -16.57 7.79
N GLY A 273 10.17 -15.27 7.50
CA GLY A 273 11.22 -14.39 8.02
C GLY A 273 12.26 -14.01 6.96
N ILE A 274 12.64 -12.74 6.94
CA ILE A 274 13.67 -12.22 6.04
C ILE A 274 15.06 -12.48 6.60
N SER A 275 16.03 -12.84 5.75
CA SER A 275 17.43 -12.98 6.17
C SER A 275 18.04 -11.63 6.57
N GLU A 276 18.97 -11.63 7.54
CA GLU A 276 19.66 -10.42 7.99
C GLU A 276 20.39 -9.71 6.85
N ALA A 277 21.02 -10.46 5.95
CA ALA A 277 21.71 -9.90 4.79
C ALA A 277 20.76 -9.13 3.88
N LYS A 278 19.59 -9.71 3.56
CA LYS A 278 18.58 -9.07 2.71
C LYS A 278 17.91 -7.87 3.40
N TRP A 279 17.65 -7.98 4.69
CA TRP A 279 17.15 -6.87 5.49
C TRP A 279 18.11 -5.68 5.46
N ASN A 280 19.42 -5.93 5.70
CA ASN A 280 20.43 -4.88 5.68
C ASN A 280 20.60 -4.26 4.28
N GLU A 281 20.49 -5.03 3.20
CA GLU A 281 20.47 -4.51 1.83
C GLU A 281 19.33 -3.49 1.63
N LEU A 282 18.11 -3.83 2.06
CA LEU A 282 16.94 -2.98 1.89
C LEU A 282 16.98 -1.74 2.78
N VAL A 283 17.38 -1.87 4.04
CA VAL A 283 17.43 -0.75 5.00
C VAL A 283 18.51 0.27 4.64
N ASN A 284 19.66 -0.19 4.12
CA ASN A 284 20.77 0.70 3.75
C ASN A 284 20.63 1.29 2.34
N ASN A 285 19.58 0.96 1.60
CA ASN A 285 19.35 1.52 0.28
C ASN A 285 18.91 2.99 0.39
N LEU A 286 19.66 3.89 -0.27
CA LEU A 286 19.42 5.35 -0.23
C LEU A 286 18.07 5.75 -0.82
N ASP A 287 17.49 4.92 -1.70
CA ASP A 287 16.19 5.15 -2.31
C ASP A 287 15.01 4.68 -1.45
N ASN A 288 15.28 4.25 -0.18
CA ASN A 288 14.27 3.92 0.83
C ASN A 288 13.15 2.98 0.35
N PRO A 289 13.45 1.73 -0.01
CA PRO A 289 12.47 0.79 -0.55
C PRO A 289 11.29 0.48 0.39
N PHE A 290 11.41 0.66 1.70
CA PHE A 290 10.31 0.42 2.65
C PHE A 290 9.28 1.54 2.72
N ILE A 291 9.56 2.71 2.16
CA ILE A 291 8.58 3.80 2.13
C ILE A 291 7.58 3.53 1.01
N ASN A 292 6.30 3.39 1.36
CA ASN A 292 5.24 3.41 0.37
C ASN A 292 5.07 4.83 -0.20
N LYS A 293 5.81 5.14 -1.27
CA LYS A 293 5.85 6.48 -1.86
C LYS A 293 4.51 6.89 -2.46
N ILE A 294 3.62 5.95 -2.77
CA ILE A 294 2.27 6.24 -3.30
C ILE A 294 1.51 7.11 -2.30
N ILE A 295 1.54 6.74 -1.00
CA ILE A 295 0.70 7.31 0.06
C ILE A 295 1.48 8.00 1.19
N ASN A 296 2.78 7.71 1.35
CA ASN A 296 3.63 8.23 2.43
C ASN A 296 4.81 9.07 1.92
N GLY A 297 5.17 8.99 0.63
CA GLY A 297 6.12 9.90 0.03
C GLY A 297 5.51 11.31 -0.03
N ILE A 298 6.02 12.23 0.79
CA ILE A 298 5.59 13.63 0.81
C ILE A 298 6.63 14.50 0.12
N TYR A 299 6.25 15.11 -0.99
CA TYR A 299 7.13 15.89 -1.84
C TYR A 299 6.54 17.26 -2.13
N PRO A 300 7.38 18.30 -2.34
CA PRO A 300 6.90 19.53 -2.94
C PRO A 300 6.26 19.20 -4.32
N PRO A 301 5.00 19.59 -4.54
CA PRO A 301 4.34 19.27 -5.83
C PRO A 301 4.96 20.01 -7.01
N GLY A 302 5.66 21.11 -6.75
CA GLY A 302 6.18 21.95 -7.83
C GLY A 302 5.05 22.46 -8.74
N SER A 303 5.35 22.68 -9.99
CA SER A 303 4.40 23.27 -10.94
C SER A 303 3.16 22.43 -11.25
N VAL A 304 3.03 21.18 -10.76
CA VAL A 304 1.79 20.39 -10.95
C VAL A 304 0.63 20.89 -10.09
N ILE A 305 0.87 21.80 -9.14
CA ILE A 305 -0.20 22.44 -8.35
C ILE A 305 -0.79 23.68 -9.05
N LYS A 306 -0.11 24.24 -10.04
CA LYS A 306 -0.47 25.52 -10.67
C LYS A 306 -1.88 25.56 -11.26
N MET A 307 -2.46 24.44 -11.63
CA MET A 307 -3.84 24.37 -12.11
C MET A 307 -4.84 24.81 -11.02
N GLY A 308 -4.70 24.26 -9.82
CA GLY A 308 -5.55 24.63 -8.67
C GLY A 308 -5.28 26.04 -8.16
N VAL A 309 -4.01 26.44 -8.12
CA VAL A 309 -3.62 27.82 -7.80
C VAL A 309 -4.18 28.80 -8.84
N GLY A 310 -4.11 28.46 -10.14
CA GLY A 310 -4.72 29.26 -11.20
C GLY A 310 -6.24 29.41 -11.06
N LEU A 311 -6.92 28.36 -10.60
CA LEU A 311 -8.36 28.44 -10.32
C LEU A 311 -8.66 29.40 -9.16
N SER A 312 -7.83 29.42 -8.09
CA SER A 312 -7.99 30.39 -7.01
C SER A 312 -7.79 31.84 -7.47
N PHE A 313 -6.94 32.07 -8.46
CA PHE A 313 -6.77 33.42 -9.04
C PHE A 313 -8.01 33.89 -9.77
N LEU A 314 -8.66 33.02 -10.55
CA LEU A 314 -9.91 33.34 -11.21
C LEU A 314 -11.06 33.63 -10.22
N GLU A 315 -11.01 33.03 -9.03
CA GLU A 315 -12.01 33.21 -7.98
C GLU A 315 -11.78 34.47 -7.14
N PHE A 316 -10.52 34.81 -6.82
CA PHE A 316 -10.21 35.83 -5.82
C PHE A 316 -9.38 37.04 -6.31
N ALA A 317 -8.81 37.00 -7.52
CA ALA A 317 -7.92 38.06 -7.98
C ALA A 317 -8.60 39.16 -8.82
N ASP A 318 -9.93 39.07 -9.04
CA ASP A 318 -10.66 39.96 -9.95
C ASP A 318 -10.04 40.00 -11.36
N ILE A 319 -9.87 38.83 -11.94
CA ILE A 319 -9.35 38.58 -13.29
C ILE A 319 -10.18 37.50 -13.99
N ASN A 320 -10.04 37.44 -15.31
CA ASN A 320 -10.52 36.30 -16.09
C ASN A 320 -9.36 35.54 -16.74
N GLU A 321 -9.65 34.43 -17.40
CA GLU A 321 -8.68 33.56 -18.04
C GLU A 321 -7.83 34.22 -19.14
N TYR A 322 -8.27 35.34 -19.69
CA TYR A 322 -7.60 36.11 -20.75
C TYR A 322 -6.90 37.37 -20.22
N THR A 323 -6.97 37.64 -18.92
CA THR A 323 -6.32 38.79 -18.31
C THR A 323 -4.82 38.64 -18.41
N VAL A 324 -4.20 39.56 -19.12
CA VAL A 324 -2.75 39.55 -19.40
C VAL A 324 -1.98 40.19 -18.24
N ILE A 325 -1.01 39.47 -17.71
CA ILE A 325 -0.08 39.93 -16.66
C ILE A 325 1.33 40.05 -17.27
N ASP A 326 2.02 41.13 -17.00
CA ASP A 326 3.44 41.31 -17.33
C ASP A 326 4.28 40.32 -16.49
N THR A 327 5.14 39.55 -17.15
CA THR A 327 5.94 38.48 -16.57
C THR A 327 7.43 38.62 -16.90
N PRO A 328 8.12 39.55 -16.21
CA PRO A 328 9.56 39.75 -16.36
C PRO A 328 10.37 38.54 -15.86
N PRO A 329 11.71 38.51 -16.01
CA PRO A 329 12.56 37.41 -15.57
C PRO A 329 12.47 37.07 -14.07
N TYR A 330 12.02 37.96 -13.23
CA TYR A 330 11.83 37.78 -11.81
C TYR A 330 10.76 38.72 -11.24
N TYR A 331 10.19 38.33 -10.13
CA TYR A 331 9.36 39.19 -9.27
C TYR A 331 10.19 39.58 -8.06
N GLU A 332 10.23 40.88 -7.73
CA GLU A 332 10.97 41.37 -6.57
C GLU A 332 10.03 41.77 -5.44
N PHE A 333 10.29 41.25 -4.26
CA PHE A 333 9.55 41.57 -3.05
C PHE A 333 10.47 41.47 -1.81
N GLY A 334 10.44 42.49 -0.94
CA GLY A 334 11.24 42.52 0.29
C GLY A 334 12.74 42.38 0.08
N GLY A 335 13.28 42.93 -1.02
CA GLY A 335 14.70 42.82 -1.38
C GLY A 335 15.11 41.44 -1.94
N ARG A 336 14.18 40.50 -2.06
CA ARG A 336 14.42 39.17 -2.65
C ARG A 336 13.89 39.08 -4.06
N LYS A 337 14.67 38.44 -4.96
CA LYS A 337 14.27 38.14 -6.33
C LYS A 337 13.73 36.74 -6.47
N PHE A 338 12.46 36.61 -6.76
CA PHE A 338 11.79 35.34 -7.11
C PHE A 338 11.89 35.16 -8.62
N ARG A 339 12.85 34.32 -9.05
CA ARG A 339 13.20 34.16 -10.46
C ARG A 339 12.27 33.20 -11.17
N ASP A 340 11.97 33.48 -12.43
CA ASP A 340 11.34 32.53 -13.32
C ASP A 340 12.29 31.35 -13.64
N TRP A 341 11.75 30.23 -14.08
CA TRP A 341 12.55 29.07 -14.46
C TRP A 341 13.41 29.35 -15.72
N THR A 342 12.94 30.25 -16.58
CA THR A 342 13.74 30.72 -17.74
C THR A 342 14.43 32.05 -17.42
N PRO A 343 15.75 32.16 -17.69
CA PRO A 343 16.52 33.39 -17.37
C PRO A 343 16.06 34.66 -18.10
N LYS A 344 15.40 34.49 -19.25
CA LYS A 344 14.86 35.64 -20.03
C LYS A 344 13.46 36.07 -19.56
N GLY A 345 12.83 35.30 -18.65
CA GLY A 345 11.43 35.45 -18.32
C GLY A 345 10.53 35.10 -19.50
N HIS A 346 9.27 35.44 -19.34
CA HIS A 346 8.25 35.35 -20.38
C HIS A 346 7.73 36.75 -20.68
N THR A 347 7.41 37.01 -21.93
CA THR A 347 6.60 38.18 -22.26
C THR A 347 5.20 37.97 -21.67
N ASN A 348 4.43 39.01 -21.56
CA ASN A 348 3.03 39.01 -21.04
C ASN A 348 2.33 37.66 -21.18
N ALA A 349 1.73 37.17 -20.08
CA ALA A 349 1.00 35.90 -20.05
C ALA A 349 -0.41 36.08 -19.50
N ASP A 350 -1.37 35.42 -20.11
CA ASP A 350 -2.67 35.08 -19.53
C ASP A 350 -2.56 33.72 -18.80
N LEU A 351 -3.63 33.28 -18.15
CA LEU A 351 -3.62 32.04 -17.38
C LEU A 351 -3.32 30.81 -18.26
N ILE A 352 -3.87 30.76 -19.47
CA ILE A 352 -3.67 29.63 -20.40
C ILE A 352 -2.22 29.52 -20.80
N LYS A 353 -1.57 30.64 -21.18
CA LYS A 353 -0.13 30.70 -21.49
C LYS A 353 0.70 30.39 -20.25
N ALA A 354 0.32 30.91 -19.08
CA ALA A 354 1.03 30.67 -17.83
C ALA A 354 1.03 29.19 -17.44
N LEU A 355 -0.03 28.44 -17.69
CA LEU A 355 -0.09 26.99 -17.51
C LEU A 355 0.71 26.25 -18.60
N ARG A 356 0.57 26.66 -19.88
CA ARG A 356 1.28 26.06 -21.03
C ARG A 356 2.77 26.12 -20.89
N GLN A 357 3.30 27.29 -20.57
CA GLN A 357 4.75 27.55 -20.45
C GLN A 357 5.25 27.49 -19.01
N SER A 358 4.38 27.20 -18.04
CA SER A 358 4.72 27.10 -16.61
C SER A 358 5.34 28.38 -16.03
N VAL A 359 4.83 29.56 -16.39
CA VAL A 359 5.39 30.88 -16.03
C VAL A 359 5.32 31.14 -14.54
N ASP A 360 6.44 31.13 -13.83
CA ASP A 360 6.48 31.25 -12.36
C ASP A 360 6.04 32.66 -11.92
N VAL A 361 6.51 33.71 -12.60
CA VAL A 361 6.24 35.10 -12.23
C VAL A 361 4.74 35.45 -12.27
N TYR A 362 3.97 34.83 -13.18
CA TYR A 362 2.51 34.96 -13.18
C TYR A 362 1.91 34.54 -11.85
N PHE A 363 2.35 33.40 -11.34
CA PHE A 363 1.87 32.84 -10.06
C PHE A 363 2.37 33.64 -8.86
N TYR A 364 3.60 34.12 -8.87
CA TYR A 364 4.13 34.97 -7.80
C TYR A 364 3.34 36.26 -7.62
N LYS A 365 3.07 36.98 -8.71
CA LYS A 365 2.33 38.25 -8.66
C LYS A 365 0.89 38.07 -8.15
N LEU A 366 0.19 37.09 -8.68
CA LEU A 366 -1.22 36.88 -8.32
C LEU A 366 -1.40 36.25 -6.94
N SER A 367 -0.50 35.37 -6.51
CA SER A 367 -0.54 34.83 -5.16
C SER A 367 -0.32 35.90 -4.09
N HIS A 368 0.58 36.85 -4.35
CA HIS A 368 0.75 38.00 -3.47
C HIS A 368 -0.54 38.85 -3.37
N LYS A 369 -1.28 39.00 -4.49
CA LYS A 369 -2.56 39.75 -4.53
C LYS A 369 -3.65 39.08 -3.70
N ILE A 370 -3.81 37.73 -3.79
CA ILE A 370 -4.93 37.01 -3.12
C ILE A 370 -4.59 36.49 -1.74
N GLY A 371 -3.31 36.32 -1.42
CA GLY A 371 -2.85 35.74 -0.15
C GLY A 371 -2.97 34.22 -0.07
N ILE A 372 -2.33 33.64 0.96
CA ILE A 372 -2.28 32.17 1.15
C ILE A 372 -3.62 31.59 1.56
N GLU A 373 -4.44 32.30 2.34
CA GLU A 373 -5.70 31.77 2.85
C GLU A 373 -6.70 31.48 1.73
N ASN A 374 -6.86 32.42 0.76
CA ASN A 374 -7.68 32.21 -0.41
C ASN A 374 -7.15 31.07 -1.30
N MET A 375 -5.84 31.04 -1.53
CA MET A 375 -5.20 29.96 -2.28
C MET A 375 -5.39 28.61 -1.60
N ALA A 376 -5.16 28.53 -0.28
CA ALA A 376 -5.32 27.31 0.49
C ALA A 376 -6.78 26.83 0.57
N SER A 377 -7.75 27.74 0.63
CA SER A 377 -9.17 27.36 0.64
C SER A 377 -9.57 26.59 -0.62
N THR A 378 -9.20 27.09 -1.81
CA THR A 378 -9.45 26.41 -3.08
C THR A 378 -8.72 25.06 -3.14
N LEU A 379 -7.45 25.00 -2.74
CA LEU A 379 -6.65 23.77 -2.74
C LEU A 379 -7.18 22.72 -1.75
N LYS A 380 -7.68 23.14 -0.59
CA LYS A 380 -8.34 22.26 0.37
C LYS A 380 -9.59 21.61 -0.21
N THR A 381 -10.42 22.38 -0.90
CA THR A 381 -11.59 21.86 -1.63
C THR A 381 -11.19 20.78 -2.63
N MET A 382 -10.00 20.89 -3.24
CA MET A 382 -9.45 19.89 -4.16
C MET A 382 -8.79 18.69 -3.46
N GLY A 383 -8.81 18.62 -2.12
CA GLY A 383 -8.40 17.47 -1.32
C GLY A 383 -6.95 17.52 -0.81
N PHE A 384 -6.25 18.66 -0.89
CA PHE A 384 -4.91 18.79 -0.31
C PHE A 384 -4.96 19.03 1.21
N GLY A 385 -3.97 18.49 1.92
CA GLY A 385 -3.89 18.57 3.38
C GLY A 385 -4.80 17.57 4.12
N GLU A 386 -5.44 16.66 3.40
CA GLU A 386 -6.33 15.62 3.91
C GLU A 386 -5.98 14.26 3.30
N VAL A 387 -6.29 13.16 4.00
CA VAL A 387 -6.17 11.82 3.45
C VAL A 387 -7.15 11.63 2.28
N THR A 388 -6.77 10.86 1.29
CA THR A 388 -7.66 10.59 0.14
C THR A 388 -8.72 9.55 0.46
N GLY A 389 -8.46 8.70 1.45
CA GLY A 389 -9.30 7.58 1.84
C GLY A 389 -9.06 6.35 0.97
N VAL A 390 -7.86 6.25 0.37
CA VAL A 390 -7.43 5.04 -0.33
C VAL A 390 -7.40 3.84 0.62
N ASP A 391 -7.74 2.68 0.11
CA ASP A 391 -7.80 1.42 0.85
C ASP A 391 -6.40 0.81 1.14
N LEU A 392 -5.52 1.64 1.68
CA LEU A 392 -4.20 1.28 2.21
C LEU A 392 -4.00 1.85 3.62
N PRO A 393 -3.24 1.16 4.48
CA PRO A 393 -3.03 1.62 5.85
C PRO A 393 -2.07 2.82 5.93
N ASN A 394 -2.26 3.67 6.94
CA ASN A 394 -1.32 4.72 7.33
C ASN A 394 -1.07 5.80 6.25
N GLU A 395 -2.09 6.21 5.52
CA GLU A 395 -1.99 7.27 4.52
C GLU A 395 -1.57 8.61 5.13
N SER A 396 -0.59 9.29 4.51
CA SER A 396 -0.17 10.65 4.87
C SER A 396 -1.10 11.71 4.24
N LYS A 397 -1.49 12.69 5.05
CA LYS A 397 -2.31 13.83 4.58
C LYS A 397 -1.52 14.92 3.84
N GLY A 398 -0.17 14.78 3.73
CA GLY A 398 0.65 15.87 3.21
C GLY A 398 0.61 17.14 4.07
N ILE A 399 1.05 18.25 3.51
CA ILE A 399 1.02 19.56 4.18
C ILE A 399 0.45 20.60 3.21
N LEU A 400 -0.74 21.12 3.51
CA LEU A 400 -1.27 22.34 2.89
C LEU A 400 -0.93 23.50 3.86
N PRO A 401 0.06 24.33 3.54
CA PRO A 401 0.57 25.31 4.49
C PRO A 401 -0.39 26.49 4.66
N THR A 402 -0.59 26.90 5.90
CA THR A 402 -1.36 28.09 6.30
C THR A 402 -0.62 28.84 7.41
N PRO A 403 -0.96 30.11 7.70
CA PRO A 403 -0.38 30.85 8.83
C PRO A 403 -0.54 30.11 10.15
N SER A 404 -1.73 29.57 10.44
CA SER A 404 -2.01 28.80 11.65
C SER A 404 -1.21 27.49 11.71
N TRP A 405 -1.07 26.78 10.58
CA TRP A 405 -0.25 25.57 10.53
C TRP A 405 1.24 25.89 10.80
N LYS A 406 1.79 26.95 10.19
CA LYS A 406 3.21 27.31 10.38
C LYS A 406 3.48 27.72 11.82
N LEU A 407 2.61 28.55 12.40
CA LEU A 407 2.74 28.98 13.79
C LEU A 407 2.65 27.78 14.76
N GLY A 408 1.68 26.90 14.57
CA GLY A 408 1.48 25.73 15.44
C GLY A 408 2.56 24.66 15.34
N ASN A 409 3.14 24.45 14.16
CA ASN A 409 4.10 23.36 13.92
C ASN A 409 5.58 23.80 13.96
N ARG A 410 5.87 25.10 13.69
CA ARG A 410 7.24 25.63 13.65
C ARG A 410 7.50 26.76 14.62
N GLY A 411 6.46 27.30 15.26
CA GLY A 411 6.59 28.48 16.15
C GLY A 411 6.98 29.78 15.41
N GLU A 412 6.82 29.81 14.06
CA GLU A 412 7.24 30.93 13.23
C GLU A 412 6.04 31.65 12.61
N PRO A 413 6.10 32.99 12.45
CA PRO A 413 5.06 33.73 11.75
C PRO A 413 5.08 33.41 10.24
N TRP A 414 3.96 33.65 9.59
CA TRP A 414 3.85 33.56 8.13
C TRP A 414 4.39 34.84 7.47
N PHE A 415 5.18 34.66 6.44
CA PHE A 415 5.72 35.76 5.62
C PHE A 415 5.10 35.73 4.21
N ILE A 416 4.99 36.88 3.56
CA ILE A 416 4.50 36.97 2.18
C ILE A 416 5.37 36.13 1.23
N GLY A 417 6.68 36.02 1.49
CA GLY A 417 7.56 35.11 0.75
C GLY A 417 7.15 33.65 0.78
N ASP A 418 6.54 33.18 1.89
CA ASP A 418 6.00 31.82 1.99
C ASP A 418 4.81 31.63 1.04
N THR A 419 3.92 32.65 0.93
CA THR A 419 2.81 32.64 -0.04
C THR A 419 3.32 32.56 -1.48
N ILE A 420 4.29 33.41 -1.83
CA ILE A 420 4.87 33.47 -3.17
C ILE A 420 5.45 32.11 -3.56
N ILE A 421 6.25 31.49 -2.70
CA ILE A 421 6.90 30.20 -2.98
C ILE A 421 5.86 29.06 -3.03
N SER A 422 4.87 29.10 -2.14
CA SER A 422 3.79 28.08 -2.11
C SER A 422 2.95 28.09 -3.39
N SER A 423 2.84 29.22 -4.09
CA SER A 423 2.04 29.34 -5.32
C SER A 423 2.58 28.51 -6.49
N ILE A 424 3.85 28.13 -6.45
CA ILE A 424 4.47 27.25 -7.42
C ILE A 424 4.74 25.84 -6.86
N GLY A 425 4.14 25.50 -5.72
CA GLY A 425 4.25 24.19 -5.09
C GLY A 425 5.61 23.91 -4.46
N GLN A 426 6.25 24.92 -3.91
CA GLN A 426 7.55 24.83 -3.24
C GLN A 426 7.44 25.26 -1.77
N GLY A 427 8.56 25.22 -1.05
CA GLY A 427 8.64 25.63 0.34
C GLY A 427 7.95 24.64 1.29
N LEU A 428 6.93 25.09 2.01
CA LEU A 428 6.23 24.29 3.03
C LEU A 428 5.14 23.37 2.48
N PHE A 429 4.77 23.54 1.20
CA PHE A 429 3.72 22.75 0.59
C PHE A 429 4.25 21.35 0.24
N LEU A 430 3.67 20.30 0.83
CA LEU A 430 4.00 18.91 0.56
C LEU A 430 2.75 18.09 0.21
N SER A 431 2.84 17.26 -0.82
CA SER A 431 1.74 16.37 -1.24
C SER A 431 2.24 14.96 -1.53
N THR A 432 1.34 13.99 -1.45
CA THR A 432 1.61 12.62 -1.86
C THR A 432 1.26 12.40 -3.34
N PRO A 433 1.87 11.42 -4.04
CA PRO A 433 1.51 11.06 -5.40
C PRO A 433 0.03 10.74 -5.58
N ILE A 434 -0.59 10.07 -4.61
CA ILE A 434 -2.02 9.73 -4.67
C ILE A 434 -2.92 10.98 -4.60
N GLN A 435 -2.53 12.00 -3.83
CA GLN A 435 -3.23 13.28 -3.80
C GLN A 435 -3.17 13.99 -5.15
N ILE A 436 -2.00 13.99 -5.81
CA ILE A 436 -1.84 14.58 -7.15
C ILE A 436 -2.67 13.80 -8.20
N ALA A 437 -2.71 12.47 -8.13
CA ALA A 437 -3.53 11.65 -9.02
C ALA A 437 -5.02 11.96 -8.86
N ARG A 438 -5.50 11.99 -7.62
CA ARG A 438 -6.89 12.34 -7.26
C ARG A 438 -7.28 13.75 -7.72
N TYR A 439 -6.41 14.72 -7.49
CA TYR A 439 -6.55 16.09 -7.94
C TYR A 439 -6.61 16.19 -9.47
N THR A 440 -5.77 15.44 -10.18
CA THR A 440 -5.78 15.40 -11.65
C THR A 440 -7.09 14.83 -12.20
N ALA A 441 -7.65 13.82 -11.54
CA ALA A 441 -8.96 13.29 -11.89
C ALA A 441 -10.09 14.33 -11.67
N LEU A 442 -10.04 15.10 -10.58
CA LEU A 442 -10.96 16.22 -10.36
C LEU A 442 -10.87 17.25 -11.49
N LEU A 443 -9.67 17.63 -11.92
CA LEU A 443 -9.49 18.56 -13.03
C LEU A 443 -10.06 18.01 -14.34
N ALA A 444 -9.98 16.70 -14.55
CA ALA A 444 -10.53 16.03 -15.73
C ALA A 444 -12.06 15.97 -15.74
N THR A 445 -12.71 15.70 -14.60
CA THR A 445 -14.14 15.36 -14.52
C THR A 445 -15.01 16.41 -13.83
N SER A 446 -14.42 17.30 -13.04
CA SER A 446 -15.09 18.25 -12.11
C SER A 446 -15.61 17.60 -10.83
N THR A 447 -15.35 16.32 -10.59
CA THR A 447 -15.72 15.59 -9.38
C THR A 447 -14.49 14.95 -8.74
N LEU A 448 -14.47 14.82 -7.41
CA LEU A 448 -13.36 14.31 -6.64
C LEU A 448 -13.58 12.83 -6.31
N PRO A 449 -12.90 11.89 -7.01
CA PRO A 449 -13.07 10.47 -6.75
C PRO A 449 -12.38 10.06 -5.45
N THR A 450 -12.74 8.90 -4.90
CA THR A 450 -11.98 8.23 -3.83
C THR A 450 -11.10 7.17 -4.48
N PRO A 451 -9.76 7.31 -4.43
CA PRO A 451 -8.84 6.30 -4.95
C PRO A 451 -9.06 4.97 -4.23
N HIS A 452 -9.03 3.86 -4.96
CA HIS A 452 -9.15 2.53 -4.36
C HIS A 452 -8.55 1.45 -5.26
N PHE A 453 -8.04 0.40 -4.63
CA PHE A 453 -7.48 -0.76 -5.31
C PHE A 453 -8.49 -1.90 -5.44
N VAL A 454 -9.38 -2.05 -4.47
CA VAL A 454 -10.32 -3.18 -4.44
C VAL A 454 -11.53 -2.91 -5.31
N LYS A 455 -11.72 -3.78 -6.31
CA LYS A 455 -12.87 -3.80 -7.22
C LYS A 455 -13.99 -4.68 -6.69
N LYS A 456 -13.64 -5.86 -6.12
CA LYS A 456 -14.61 -6.79 -5.52
C LYS A 456 -14.04 -7.44 -4.26
N LEU A 457 -14.91 -7.58 -3.27
CA LEU A 457 -14.68 -8.39 -2.07
C LEU A 457 -15.66 -9.58 -2.11
N GLY A 458 -15.17 -10.74 -2.52
CA GLY A 458 -16.03 -11.87 -2.85
C GLY A 458 -17.01 -11.49 -3.97
N ASP A 459 -18.32 -11.66 -3.71
CA ASP A 459 -19.36 -11.34 -4.70
C ASP A 459 -19.79 -9.86 -4.70
N LYS A 460 -19.31 -9.07 -3.72
CA LYS A 460 -19.69 -7.66 -3.59
C LYS A 460 -18.75 -6.77 -4.37
N THR A 461 -19.29 -6.00 -5.31
CA THR A 461 -18.55 -4.94 -6.00
C THR A 461 -18.38 -3.74 -5.09
N SER A 462 -17.15 -3.23 -4.97
CA SER A 462 -16.86 -2.00 -4.24
C SER A 462 -17.46 -0.80 -4.98
N SER A 463 -18.00 0.17 -4.24
CA SER A 463 -18.59 1.38 -4.82
C SER A 463 -18.12 2.59 -4.02
N PHE A 464 -17.43 3.50 -4.68
CA PHE A 464 -16.89 4.72 -4.12
C PHE A 464 -17.38 5.91 -4.97
N PRO A 465 -18.61 6.41 -4.75
CA PRO A 465 -19.14 7.49 -5.57
C PRO A 465 -18.27 8.75 -5.44
N PRO A 466 -17.94 9.42 -6.55
CA PRO A 466 -17.15 10.65 -6.52
C PRO A 466 -17.92 11.76 -5.83
N LYS A 467 -17.20 12.66 -5.17
CA LYS A 467 -17.78 13.79 -4.44
C LYS A 467 -17.84 15.02 -5.33
N ASP A 468 -18.96 15.70 -5.31
CA ASP A 468 -19.11 17.04 -5.92
C ASP A 468 -18.65 18.08 -4.90
N VAL A 469 -17.45 18.62 -5.11
CA VAL A 469 -16.78 19.51 -4.14
C VAL A 469 -16.58 20.93 -4.67
N LEU A 470 -16.66 21.12 -5.99
CA LEU A 470 -16.47 22.43 -6.63
C LEU A 470 -17.79 23.19 -6.71
N ASN A 471 -17.74 24.49 -6.45
CA ASN A 471 -18.89 25.37 -6.71
C ASN A 471 -19.08 25.61 -8.23
N ASP A 472 -20.23 26.19 -8.62
CA ASP A 472 -20.57 26.40 -10.02
C ASP A 472 -19.60 27.34 -10.75
N PHE A 473 -19.08 28.34 -10.04
CA PHE A 473 -18.07 29.24 -10.60
C PHE A 473 -16.78 28.45 -10.92
N GLN A 474 -16.26 27.71 -9.95
CA GLN A 474 -15.05 26.89 -10.15
C GLN A 474 -15.23 25.89 -11.30
N LYS A 475 -16.39 25.22 -11.38
CA LYS A 475 -16.72 24.29 -12.49
C LYS A 475 -16.70 25.00 -13.84
N SER A 476 -17.27 26.22 -13.92
CA SER A 476 -17.31 27.01 -15.16
C SER A 476 -15.90 27.38 -15.66
N LYS A 477 -14.92 27.52 -14.75
CA LYS A 477 -13.55 27.92 -15.06
C LYS A 477 -12.60 26.76 -15.38
N LEU A 478 -12.99 25.52 -15.10
CA LEU A 478 -12.13 24.36 -15.36
C LEU A 478 -11.77 24.21 -16.84
N GLN A 479 -12.60 24.67 -17.77
CA GLN A 479 -12.30 24.58 -19.19
C GLN A 479 -11.02 25.35 -19.57
N ALA A 480 -10.79 26.54 -18.99
CA ALA A 480 -9.56 27.29 -19.21
C ALA A 480 -8.34 26.57 -18.64
N ILE A 481 -8.47 25.96 -17.46
CA ILE A 481 -7.42 25.13 -16.84
C ILE A 481 -7.09 23.93 -17.73
N ARG A 482 -8.09 23.18 -18.18
CA ARG A 482 -7.92 22.03 -19.08
C ARG A 482 -7.27 22.44 -20.41
N LEU A 483 -7.62 23.59 -20.96
CA LEU A 483 -7.02 24.12 -22.18
C LEU A 483 -5.54 24.44 -21.96
N GLY A 484 -5.16 25.05 -20.84
CA GLY A 484 -3.77 25.30 -20.48
C GLY A 484 -2.97 24.01 -20.37
N MET A 485 -3.51 22.97 -19.69
CA MET A 485 -2.93 21.64 -19.62
C MET A 485 -2.81 20.96 -21.00
N TYR A 486 -3.84 21.08 -21.84
CA TYR A 486 -3.81 20.57 -23.21
C TYR A 486 -2.68 21.20 -24.00
N GLN A 487 -2.56 22.54 -23.97
CA GLN A 487 -1.52 23.27 -24.68
C GLN A 487 -0.12 22.95 -24.16
N ALA A 488 0.05 22.68 -22.85
CA ALA A 488 1.34 22.28 -22.28
C ALA A 488 1.92 21.00 -22.94
N CYS A 489 1.03 20.09 -23.37
CA CYS A 489 1.40 18.83 -24.03
C CYS A 489 1.37 18.90 -25.57
N ASN A 490 0.56 19.76 -26.18
CA ASN A 490 0.26 19.69 -27.61
C ASN A 490 0.72 20.91 -28.42
N SER A 491 1.12 22.00 -27.76
CA SER A 491 1.68 23.18 -28.43
C SER A 491 3.21 23.11 -28.44
N VAL A 492 3.85 23.56 -29.51
CA VAL A 492 5.32 23.48 -29.70
C VAL A 492 6.09 24.18 -28.57
N ASP A 493 5.54 25.26 -28.02
CA ASP A 493 6.10 26.03 -26.90
C ASP A 493 5.61 25.52 -25.52
N GLY A 494 4.90 24.41 -25.46
CA GLY A 494 4.46 23.76 -24.23
C GLY A 494 5.59 22.99 -23.56
N THR A 495 5.62 23.02 -22.21
CA THR A 495 6.71 22.44 -21.40
C THR A 495 6.86 20.92 -21.53
N ALA A 496 5.82 20.22 -21.93
CA ALA A 496 5.82 18.77 -22.11
C ALA A 496 5.74 18.32 -23.57
N TYR A 497 5.66 19.25 -24.54
CA TYR A 497 5.45 18.91 -25.95
C TYR A 497 6.42 17.85 -26.47
N SER A 498 7.72 18.08 -26.30
CA SER A 498 8.75 17.14 -26.75
C SER A 498 8.74 15.81 -25.97
N ALA A 499 8.31 15.84 -24.71
CA ALA A 499 8.31 14.68 -23.82
C ALA A 499 7.19 13.68 -24.16
N VAL A 500 6.07 14.15 -24.73
CA VAL A 500 4.91 13.31 -25.05
C VAL A 500 4.74 13.06 -26.55
N LEU A 501 5.75 13.42 -27.35
CA LEU A 501 5.79 13.05 -28.76
C LEU A 501 5.72 11.52 -28.90
N GLY A 502 4.83 11.03 -29.76
CA GLY A 502 4.60 9.60 -29.96
C GLY A 502 3.52 9.00 -29.05
N SER A 503 2.80 9.81 -28.26
CA SER A 503 1.56 9.39 -27.61
C SER A 503 0.50 9.05 -28.67
N PRO A 504 -0.20 7.91 -28.58
CA PRO A 504 -1.23 7.52 -29.54
C PRO A 504 -2.50 8.39 -29.44
N VAL A 505 -2.70 9.07 -28.32
CA VAL A 505 -3.85 9.92 -28.06
C VAL A 505 -3.45 11.33 -27.61
N LYS A 506 -4.29 12.31 -27.86
CA LYS A 506 -4.13 13.64 -27.29
C LYS A 506 -4.44 13.61 -25.80
N LEU A 507 -3.54 14.18 -25.00
CA LEU A 507 -3.67 14.24 -23.55
C LEU A 507 -3.50 15.69 -23.05
N ALA A 508 -3.93 15.93 -21.82
CA ALA A 508 -3.67 17.18 -21.12
C ALA A 508 -2.75 16.91 -19.94
N CYS A 509 -1.68 17.66 -19.80
CA CYS A 509 -0.67 17.37 -18.77
C CYS A 509 -0.07 18.63 -18.14
N LYS A 510 0.67 18.43 -17.06
CA LYS A 510 1.52 19.44 -16.44
C LYS A 510 2.80 18.79 -15.92
N THR A 511 3.93 19.36 -16.28
CA THR A 511 5.24 19.03 -15.71
C THR A 511 5.48 19.81 -14.43
N GLY A 512 6.22 19.24 -13.51
CA GLY A 512 6.70 19.87 -12.29
C GLY A 512 8.15 19.50 -12.00
N THR A 513 8.90 20.42 -11.44
CA THR A 513 10.23 20.19 -10.91
C THR A 513 10.22 20.67 -9.46
N ALA A 514 10.47 19.75 -8.54
CA ALA A 514 10.51 20.04 -7.11
C ALA A 514 11.98 20.12 -6.67
N GLN A 515 12.42 21.32 -6.31
CA GLN A 515 13.79 21.55 -5.85
C GLN A 515 13.98 20.87 -4.47
N VAL A 516 15.06 20.13 -4.33
CA VAL A 516 15.48 19.51 -3.07
C VAL A 516 16.38 20.48 -2.30
N VAL A 517 17.24 21.21 -3.00
CA VAL A 517 18.18 22.17 -2.42
C VAL A 517 17.83 23.59 -2.87
N GLY A 518 17.82 24.52 -1.91
CA GLY A 518 17.60 25.93 -2.21
C GLY A 518 18.73 26.53 -3.05
N ILE A 519 18.38 27.33 -4.07
CA ILE A 519 19.36 28.04 -4.89
C ILE A 519 19.73 29.36 -4.22
N PRO A 520 21.00 29.60 -3.86
CA PRO A 520 21.44 30.87 -3.28
C PRO A 520 21.16 32.06 -4.19
N GLN A 521 20.86 33.22 -3.59
CA GLN A 521 20.44 34.42 -4.33
C GLN A 521 21.58 35.08 -5.17
N ASP A 522 22.82 34.86 -4.76
CA ASP A 522 24.06 35.37 -5.38
C ASP A 522 24.49 34.57 -6.61
N ILE A 523 24.03 33.33 -6.76
CA ILE A 523 24.36 32.49 -7.91
C ILE A 523 23.62 32.99 -9.16
N LYS A 524 24.35 33.48 -10.14
CA LYS A 524 23.83 33.96 -11.44
C LYS A 524 23.49 32.82 -12.38
N ASP A 525 24.35 31.80 -12.45
CA ASP A 525 24.18 30.65 -13.32
C ASP A 525 23.72 29.42 -12.53
N ARG A 526 22.56 28.86 -12.90
CA ARG A 526 22.08 27.61 -12.29
C ARG A 526 22.99 26.46 -12.66
N VAL A 527 23.45 25.70 -11.67
CA VAL A 527 24.11 24.42 -11.90
C VAL A 527 23.11 23.48 -12.62
N ARG A 528 23.58 22.82 -13.67
CA ARG A 528 22.73 21.90 -14.42
C ARG A 528 22.46 20.67 -13.55
N GLU A 529 21.23 20.18 -13.52
CA GLU A 529 20.79 19.02 -12.71
C GLU A 529 21.72 17.80 -12.85
N LYS A 530 22.23 17.54 -14.08
CA LYS A 530 23.15 16.43 -14.35
C LYS A 530 24.52 16.57 -13.69
N ASP A 531 24.91 17.78 -13.33
CA ASP A 531 26.22 18.11 -12.74
C ASP A 531 26.11 18.20 -11.19
N MET A 532 24.89 18.00 -10.63
CA MET A 532 24.64 17.90 -9.19
C MET A 532 24.83 16.46 -8.68
N GLU A 533 25.19 16.32 -7.41
CA GLU A 533 25.13 15.04 -6.71
C GLU A 533 23.71 14.48 -6.75
N TYR A 534 23.59 13.14 -6.77
CA TYR A 534 22.30 12.45 -6.98
C TYR A 534 21.22 12.97 -6.03
N LEU A 535 21.48 12.99 -4.72
CA LEU A 535 20.52 13.40 -3.70
C LEU A 535 20.16 14.89 -3.71
N HIS A 536 20.93 15.73 -4.40
CA HIS A 536 20.68 17.16 -4.53
C HIS A 536 19.86 17.51 -5.78
N ARG A 537 19.68 16.57 -6.72
CA ARG A 537 18.88 16.79 -7.92
C ARG A 537 17.41 16.95 -7.56
N SER A 538 16.74 17.78 -8.35
CA SER A 538 15.31 18.01 -8.19
C SER A 538 14.50 16.74 -8.48
N HIS A 539 13.37 16.56 -7.78
CA HIS A 539 12.40 15.55 -8.15
C HIS A 539 11.62 15.97 -9.38
N SER A 540 11.37 15.03 -10.27
CA SER A 540 10.67 15.25 -11.53
C SER A 540 9.23 14.78 -11.46
N TRP A 541 8.28 15.66 -11.75
CA TRP A 541 6.86 15.34 -11.79
C TRP A 541 6.28 15.47 -13.19
N ILE A 542 5.33 14.60 -13.51
CA ILE A 542 4.33 14.82 -14.54
C ILE A 542 2.99 14.28 -14.08
N THR A 543 1.94 15.03 -14.35
CA THR A 543 0.57 14.51 -14.19
C THR A 543 -0.22 14.83 -15.44
N ALA A 544 -1.07 13.89 -15.85
CA ALA A 544 -1.84 13.99 -17.08
C ALA A 544 -3.21 13.33 -16.93
N PHE A 545 -4.18 13.79 -17.69
CA PHE A 545 -5.40 13.00 -17.94
C PHE A 545 -5.57 12.76 -19.43
N LEU A 546 -6.15 11.62 -19.77
CA LEU A 546 -6.29 11.15 -21.15
C LEU A 546 -7.49 10.22 -21.37
N PRO A 547 -8.04 10.15 -22.60
CA PRO A 547 -7.89 11.12 -23.69
C PRO A 547 -8.41 12.50 -23.32
N PHE A 548 -7.95 13.58 -23.97
CA PHE A 548 -8.38 14.94 -23.63
C PHE A 548 -9.89 15.17 -23.75
N LYS A 549 -10.50 14.72 -24.85
CA LYS A 549 -11.92 14.98 -25.12
C LYS A 549 -12.87 14.22 -24.22
N ASN A 550 -12.56 12.96 -23.92
CA ASN A 550 -13.34 12.09 -23.04
C ASN A 550 -12.40 11.46 -22.02
N PRO A 551 -12.06 12.17 -20.95
CA PRO A 551 -11.10 11.68 -19.97
C PRO A 551 -11.54 10.36 -19.34
N LYS A 552 -10.65 9.37 -19.38
CA LYS A 552 -10.85 8.06 -18.77
C LYS A 552 -9.86 7.82 -17.64
N TYR A 553 -8.60 8.23 -17.83
CA TYR A 553 -7.52 7.95 -16.88
C TYR A 553 -6.72 9.18 -16.51
N ALA A 554 -6.36 9.28 -15.23
CA ALA A 554 -5.32 10.15 -14.72
C ALA A 554 -4.03 9.34 -14.54
N VAL A 555 -2.91 9.88 -14.99
CA VAL A 555 -1.58 9.28 -14.83
C VAL A 555 -0.71 10.29 -14.11
N THR A 556 -0.20 9.92 -12.94
CA THR A 556 0.71 10.76 -12.15
C THR A 556 2.00 10.01 -11.91
N ILE A 557 3.13 10.66 -12.18
CA ILE A 557 4.46 10.09 -12.09
C ILE A 557 5.38 11.06 -11.36
N ILE A 558 6.12 10.55 -10.38
CA ILE A 558 7.28 11.21 -9.79
C ILE A 558 8.51 10.32 -9.95
N VAL A 559 9.60 10.91 -10.41
CA VAL A 559 10.94 10.31 -10.37
C VAL A 559 11.77 11.11 -9.38
N GLU A 560 12.16 10.47 -8.26
CA GLU A 560 13.04 11.09 -7.29
C GLU A 560 14.39 11.39 -7.92
N HIS A 561 14.93 12.58 -7.65
CA HIS A 561 16.25 13.03 -8.15
C HIS A 561 16.39 12.93 -9.68
N GLY A 562 15.26 12.94 -10.40
CA GLY A 562 15.21 12.80 -11.87
C GLY A 562 15.66 14.04 -12.65
N GLY A 563 15.78 15.20 -11.98
CA GLY A 563 16.23 16.45 -12.59
C GLY A 563 15.17 17.05 -13.52
N SER A 564 15.38 16.95 -14.83
CA SER A 564 14.43 17.51 -15.82
C SER A 564 13.14 16.71 -15.92
N ALA A 565 12.02 17.31 -15.52
CA ALA A 565 10.71 16.65 -15.53
C ALA A 565 10.36 16.04 -16.89
N SER A 566 10.49 16.78 -17.99
CA SER A 566 10.17 16.28 -19.32
C SER A 566 11.04 15.10 -19.76
N LYS A 567 12.32 15.05 -19.34
CA LYS A 567 13.25 13.98 -19.70
C LYS A 567 13.08 12.72 -18.84
N ALA A 568 12.81 12.90 -17.55
CA ALA A 568 12.71 11.77 -16.63
C ALA A 568 11.33 11.10 -16.67
N THR A 569 10.24 11.89 -16.70
CA THR A 569 8.87 11.37 -16.57
C THR A 569 8.11 11.24 -17.89
N GLY A 570 8.48 12.04 -18.90
CA GLY A 570 7.81 12.02 -20.21
C GLY A 570 7.83 10.67 -20.93
N PRO A 571 9.00 10.02 -21.09
CA PRO A 571 9.08 8.69 -21.70
C PRO A 571 8.23 7.64 -20.96
N ILE A 572 8.23 7.67 -19.63
CA ILE A 572 7.42 6.77 -18.80
C ILE A 572 5.93 6.99 -19.09
N LEU A 573 5.47 8.25 -19.12
CA LEU A 573 4.08 8.58 -19.46
C LEU A 573 3.70 8.04 -20.83
N VAL A 574 4.54 8.22 -21.85
CA VAL A 574 4.26 7.73 -23.22
C VAL A 574 4.21 6.21 -23.28
N SER A 575 5.09 5.50 -22.57
CA SER A 575 5.07 4.03 -22.46
C SER A 575 3.75 3.54 -21.85
N ILE A 576 3.33 4.12 -20.72
CA ILE A 576 2.06 3.80 -20.06
C ILE A 576 0.86 4.06 -21.00
N VAL A 577 0.85 5.22 -21.70
CA VAL A 577 -0.25 5.55 -22.62
C VAL A 577 -0.31 4.58 -23.81
N LYS A 578 0.84 4.18 -24.36
CA LYS A 578 0.92 3.15 -25.39
C LYS A 578 0.39 1.81 -24.89
N LYS A 579 0.73 1.45 -23.66
CA LYS A 579 0.25 0.19 -23.05
C LYS A 579 -1.26 0.23 -22.82
N LEU A 580 -1.81 1.33 -22.30
CA LEU A 580 -3.26 1.53 -22.17
C LEU A 580 -3.99 1.41 -23.51
N HIS A 581 -3.41 1.96 -24.59
CA HIS A 581 -3.93 1.83 -25.94
C HIS A 581 -3.87 0.39 -26.43
N ALA A 582 -2.73 -0.28 -26.27
CA ALA A 582 -2.53 -1.68 -26.68
C ALA A 582 -3.47 -2.66 -25.96
N LEU A 583 -3.82 -2.38 -24.69
CA LEU A 583 -4.77 -3.15 -23.90
C LEU A 583 -6.25 -2.79 -24.17
N GLY A 584 -6.53 -1.81 -25.06
CA GLY A 584 -7.90 -1.39 -25.43
C GLY A 584 -8.60 -0.49 -24.42
N TYR A 585 -7.89 0.04 -23.42
CA TYR A 585 -8.48 0.96 -22.44
C TYR A 585 -8.80 2.33 -23.02
N ILE A 586 -8.03 2.77 -24.01
CA ILE A 586 -8.21 4.04 -24.75
C ILE A 586 -8.08 3.80 -26.25
N ASN A 587 -8.77 4.64 -27.04
CA ASN A 587 -8.80 4.61 -28.50
C ASN A 587 -8.21 5.90 -29.06
#